data_ebbad7d1f2119e31869f02980007308e
#
_entry.id   ebbad7d1f2119e31869f02980007308e
#
_cell.length_a   1.000
_cell.length_b   1.000
_cell.length_c   1.000
_cell.angle_alpha   90.00
_cell.angle_beta   90.00
_cell.angle_gamma   90.00
#
_symmetry.space_group_name_H-M   'P 1'
#
loop_
_entity.id
_entity.type
_entity.pdbx_description
1 polymer ?
#
loop_
_entity_poly.entity_id
_entity_poly.type
_entity_poly.pdbx_seq_one_letter_code
_entity_poly.pdbx_strand_id
1 'polypeptide(L)'
;MTFATTDICDELGPRARVAEPLFRDFGGERSFYGPVATVRVFQDNVLVREALSEAGRGRILVVDGAGSVRCALVGGMLARLAHENGWAGLVVNGAIRDSDEISSTPVGLKALATSPRRSEKRGEGERDVPVSFAGVTFESGQPLYADPDGIVVVDEDPCRPGDT
;
A
#
# COMPACT_ATOMS: atom_id res chain seq x y z
N MET A 1 13.96 7.52 9.04
CA MET A 1 14.44 6.19 9.48
C MET A 1 14.88 5.39 8.26
N THR A 2 16.02 4.73 8.38
CA THR A 2 16.56 3.88 7.31
C THR A 2 16.35 2.42 7.67
N PHE A 3 15.84 1.64 6.74
CA PHE A 3 15.63 0.20 6.92
C PHE A 3 15.93 -0.52 5.60
N ALA A 4 16.11 -1.82 5.68
CA ALA A 4 16.13 -2.72 4.52
C ALA A 4 15.24 -3.92 4.82
N THR A 5 14.35 -4.28 3.90
CA THR A 5 13.50 -5.47 4.10
C THR A 5 14.32 -6.74 4.26
N THR A 6 15.49 -6.82 3.62
CA THR A 6 16.42 -7.94 3.78
C THR A 6 16.86 -8.09 5.23
N ASP A 7 17.24 -6.99 5.88
CA ASP A 7 17.68 -7.01 7.27
C ASP A 7 16.55 -7.42 8.22
N ILE A 8 15.32 -6.94 7.95
CA ILE A 8 14.14 -7.30 8.74
C ILE A 8 13.89 -8.81 8.65
N CYS A 9 13.95 -9.37 7.47
CA CYS A 9 13.77 -10.80 7.25
C CYS A 9 14.84 -11.63 7.94
N ASP A 10 16.10 -11.18 7.88
CA ASP A 10 17.20 -11.88 8.54
C ASP A 10 17.05 -11.88 10.07
N GLU A 11 16.61 -10.76 10.62
CA GLU A 11 16.43 -10.61 12.06
C GLU A 11 15.21 -11.37 12.59
N LEU A 12 14.09 -11.27 11.90
CA LEU A 12 12.80 -11.80 12.39
C LEU A 12 12.49 -13.22 11.91
N GLY A 13 13.14 -13.67 10.83
CA GLY A 13 12.86 -14.99 10.27
C GLY A 13 11.41 -15.19 9.92
N PRO A 14 10.76 -16.29 10.38
CA PRO A 14 9.35 -16.57 10.04
C PRO A 14 8.33 -15.54 10.54
N ARG A 15 8.71 -14.69 11.49
CA ARG A 15 7.84 -13.61 11.98
C ARG A 15 7.71 -12.48 10.96
N ALA A 16 8.64 -12.37 10.02
CA ALA A 16 8.52 -11.44 8.89
C ALA A 16 7.72 -12.14 7.79
N ARG A 17 6.51 -11.65 7.53
CA ARG A 17 5.66 -12.20 6.47
C ARG A 17 5.91 -11.42 5.20
N VAL A 18 6.38 -12.12 4.18
CA VAL A 18 6.80 -11.51 2.91
C VAL A 18 5.72 -11.74 1.87
N ALA A 19 5.24 -10.67 1.25
CA ALA A 19 4.29 -10.77 0.16
C ALA A 19 4.96 -11.41 -1.08
N GLU A 20 4.21 -12.22 -1.82
CA GLU A 20 4.68 -12.75 -3.10
C GLU A 20 5.09 -11.59 -4.02
N PRO A 21 6.13 -11.76 -4.86
CA PRO A 21 6.71 -10.66 -5.64
C PRO A 21 5.88 -10.31 -6.89
N LEU A 22 4.63 -9.92 -6.68
CA LEU A 22 3.67 -9.60 -7.72
C LEU A 22 3.63 -8.11 -8.06
N PHE A 23 4.21 -7.26 -7.22
CA PHE A 23 4.04 -5.82 -7.27
C PHE A 23 5.21 -5.13 -7.92
N ARG A 24 4.91 -4.01 -8.61
CA ARG A 24 5.92 -3.11 -9.17
C ARG A 24 5.85 -1.77 -8.48
N ASP A 25 6.99 -1.05 -8.44
CA ASP A 25 7.08 0.29 -7.89
C ASP A 25 6.65 1.34 -8.91
N PHE A 26 5.69 2.19 -8.52
CA PHE A 26 5.19 3.27 -9.35
C PHE A 26 5.37 4.65 -8.73
N GLY A 27 5.44 4.72 -7.41
CA GLY A 27 5.56 6.00 -6.69
C GLY A 27 6.96 6.58 -6.72
N GLY A 28 7.08 7.86 -6.40
CA GLY A 28 8.37 8.55 -6.32
C GLY A 28 9.23 8.07 -5.16
N GLU A 29 8.61 7.50 -4.12
CA GLU A 29 9.32 6.88 -3.00
C GLU A 29 9.31 5.36 -3.16
N ARG A 30 10.48 4.76 -3.29
CA ARG A 30 10.59 3.31 -3.46
C ARG A 30 10.77 2.57 -2.15
N SER A 31 11.11 3.29 -1.08
CA SER A 31 11.22 2.75 0.28
C SER A 31 10.26 3.52 1.17
N PHE A 32 9.34 2.80 1.80
CA PHE A 32 8.35 3.43 2.68
C PHE A 32 7.89 2.43 3.73
N TYR A 33 7.47 2.93 4.88
CA TYR A 33 7.01 2.10 5.99
C TYR A 33 5.97 2.84 6.80
N GLY A 34 5.16 2.09 7.53
CA GLY A 34 4.17 2.65 8.43
C GLY A 34 3.11 1.63 8.83
N PRO A 35 2.20 2.03 9.73
CA PRO A 35 1.08 1.17 10.09
C PRO A 35 0.11 1.02 8.91
N VAL A 36 -0.47 -0.15 8.79
CA VAL A 36 -1.44 -0.49 7.75
C VAL A 36 -2.81 0.11 8.07
N ALA A 37 -3.50 0.60 7.06
CA ALA A 37 -4.94 0.78 7.03
C ALA A 37 -5.46 0.03 5.80
N THR A 38 -6.58 -0.67 5.92
CA THR A 38 -7.08 -1.53 4.85
C THR A 38 -8.35 -1.01 4.21
N VAL A 39 -8.51 -1.31 2.94
CA VAL A 39 -9.75 -1.11 2.20
C VAL A 39 -9.91 -2.27 1.21
N ARG A 40 -11.12 -2.81 1.11
CA ARG A 40 -11.44 -3.86 0.15
C ARG A 40 -12.49 -3.35 -0.80
N VAL A 41 -12.18 -3.36 -2.10
CA VAL A 41 -13.05 -2.83 -3.16
C VAL A 41 -12.97 -3.74 -4.39
N PHE A 42 -13.96 -3.61 -5.26
CA PHE A 42 -13.91 -4.32 -6.54
C PHE A 42 -14.30 -3.37 -7.67
N GLN A 43 -13.30 -2.92 -8.42
CA GLN A 43 -13.46 -2.02 -9.58
C GLN A 43 -14.16 -0.70 -9.24
N ASP A 44 -14.12 -0.30 -7.97
CA ASP A 44 -14.75 0.90 -7.44
C ASP A 44 -13.78 1.55 -6.45
N ASN A 45 -13.49 2.84 -6.61
CA ASN A 45 -12.49 3.51 -5.80
C ASN A 45 -13.05 4.61 -4.88
N VAL A 46 -14.36 4.67 -4.67
CA VAL A 46 -14.92 5.69 -3.77
C VAL A 46 -14.34 5.56 -2.37
N LEU A 47 -14.28 4.34 -1.82
CA LEU A 47 -13.73 4.13 -0.46
C LEU A 47 -12.23 4.38 -0.39
N VAL A 48 -11.51 4.18 -1.48
CA VAL A 48 -10.07 4.52 -1.55
C VAL A 48 -9.90 6.04 -1.40
N ARG A 49 -10.68 6.81 -2.14
CA ARG A 49 -10.66 8.27 -2.06
C ARG A 49 -11.07 8.76 -0.68
N GLU A 50 -12.12 8.16 -0.11
CA GLU A 50 -12.59 8.48 1.22
C GLU A 50 -11.47 8.29 2.26
N ALA A 51 -10.78 7.15 2.22
CA ALA A 51 -9.67 6.88 3.12
C ALA A 51 -8.54 7.89 2.95
N LEU A 52 -8.11 8.13 1.70
CA LEU A 52 -7.00 9.05 1.42
C LEU A 52 -7.33 10.50 1.73
N SER A 53 -8.62 10.86 1.84
CA SER A 53 -9.06 12.21 2.23
C SER A 53 -8.87 12.47 3.72
N GLU A 54 -8.64 11.45 4.52
CA GLU A 54 -8.35 11.55 5.95
C GLU A 54 -6.86 11.79 6.17
N ALA A 55 -6.49 12.28 7.36
CA ALA A 55 -5.09 12.40 7.75
C ALA A 55 -4.42 11.03 7.74
N GLY A 56 -3.36 10.88 6.96
CA GLY A 56 -2.65 9.60 6.82
C GLY A 56 -1.85 9.21 8.05
N ARG A 57 -1.21 10.20 8.70
CA ARG A 57 -0.39 9.99 9.91
C ARG A 57 0.73 8.97 9.70
N GLY A 58 1.31 8.97 8.49
CA GLY A 58 2.37 8.03 8.15
C GLY A 58 1.91 6.61 7.88
N ARG A 59 0.59 6.37 7.76
CA ARG A 59 0.07 5.02 7.48
C ARG A 59 0.25 4.66 6.01
N ILE A 60 0.13 3.38 5.74
CA ILE A 60 0.11 2.82 4.39
C ILE A 60 -1.30 2.29 4.12
N LEU A 61 -1.92 2.76 3.04
CA LEU A 61 -3.22 2.24 2.64
C LEU A 61 -3.03 0.98 1.79
N VAL A 62 -3.48 -0.13 2.32
CA VAL A 62 -3.48 -1.43 1.63
C VAL A 62 -4.84 -1.59 0.98
N VAL A 63 -4.87 -1.55 -0.34
CA VAL A 63 -6.09 -1.63 -1.14
C VAL A 63 -6.18 -3.01 -1.76
N ASP A 64 -7.15 -3.81 -1.29
CA ASP A 64 -7.43 -5.09 -1.92
C ASP A 64 -8.48 -4.91 -3.00
N GLY A 65 -8.04 -4.88 -4.25
CA GLY A 65 -8.89 -4.82 -5.44
C GLY A 65 -9.16 -6.19 -6.05
N ALA A 66 -8.99 -7.25 -5.28
CA ALA A 66 -9.18 -8.64 -5.72
C ALA A 66 -8.30 -9.02 -6.92
N GLY A 67 -7.21 -8.30 -7.16
CA GLY A 67 -6.31 -8.57 -8.27
C GLY A 67 -6.84 -8.14 -9.64
N SER A 68 -8.00 -7.47 -9.69
CA SER A 68 -8.54 -7.00 -10.97
C SER A 68 -7.69 -5.86 -11.53
N VAL A 69 -7.31 -5.99 -12.79
CA VAL A 69 -6.55 -4.97 -13.53
C VAL A 69 -7.37 -4.37 -14.67
N ARG A 70 -8.69 -4.53 -14.63
CA ARG A 70 -9.59 -4.01 -15.68
C ARG A 70 -9.78 -2.50 -15.60
N CYS A 71 -9.56 -1.92 -14.44
CA CYS A 71 -9.60 -0.48 -14.24
C CYS A 71 -8.60 -0.06 -13.18
N ALA A 72 -8.26 1.22 -13.17
CA ALA A 72 -7.34 1.78 -12.20
C ALA A 72 -8.08 2.21 -10.94
N LEU A 73 -7.59 1.78 -9.79
CA LEU A 73 -8.14 2.18 -8.49
C LEU A 73 -7.51 3.47 -7.98
N VAL A 74 -6.28 3.77 -8.40
CA VAL A 74 -5.54 4.97 -8.01
C VAL A 74 -4.97 5.63 -9.25
N GLY A 75 -5.21 6.91 -9.39
CA GLY A 75 -4.60 7.75 -10.41
C GLY A 75 -3.73 8.83 -9.78
N GLY A 76 -3.25 9.77 -10.61
CA GLY A 76 -2.36 10.84 -10.16
C GLY A 76 -2.97 11.74 -9.10
N MET A 77 -4.28 12.03 -9.20
CA MET A 77 -4.97 12.87 -8.23
C MET A 77 -4.98 12.21 -6.84
N LEU A 78 -5.29 10.92 -6.76
CA LEU A 78 -5.31 10.20 -5.49
C LEU A 78 -3.92 10.02 -4.90
N ALA A 79 -2.91 9.82 -5.74
CA ALA A 79 -1.52 9.75 -5.26
C ALA A 79 -1.08 11.08 -4.64
N ARG A 80 -1.41 12.21 -5.27
CA ARG A 80 -1.14 13.53 -4.69
C ARG A 80 -1.90 13.75 -3.40
N LEU A 81 -3.17 13.34 -3.35
CA LEU A 81 -4.00 13.45 -2.15
C LEU A 81 -3.35 12.66 -1.00
N ALA A 82 -2.88 11.46 -1.27
CA ALA A 82 -2.18 10.64 -0.29
C ALA A 82 -0.94 11.37 0.25
N HIS A 83 -0.12 11.93 -0.62
CA HIS A 83 1.06 12.68 -0.22
C HIS A 83 0.69 13.91 0.62
N GLU A 84 -0.27 14.71 0.15
CA GLU A 84 -0.70 15.93 0.83
C GLU A 84 -1.27 15.66 2.22
N ASN A 85 -1.94 14.53 2.41
CA ASN A 85 -2.56 14.17 3.68
C ASN A 85 -1.65 13.33 4.59
N GLY A 86 -0.37 13.16 4.22
CA GLY A 86 0.61 12.52 5.11
C GLY A 86 0.60 11.00 5.13
N TRP A 87 0.10 10.36 4.08
CA TRP A 87 0.23 8.92 3.90
C TRP A 87 1.65 8.58 3.48
N ALA A 88 2.22 7.53 4.04
CA ALA A 88 3.57 7.07 3.67
C ALA A 88 3.56 6.38 2.30
N GLY A 89 2.49 5.66 2.00
CA GLY A 89 2.38 4.96 0.74
C GLY A 89 1.10 4.18 0.60
N LEU A 90 1.01 3.48 -0.53
CA LEU A 90 -0.09 2.60 -0.88
C LEU A 90 0.45 1.26 -1.40
N VAL A 91 -0.25 0.18 -1.06
CA VAL A 91 -0.07 -1.12 -1.70
C VAL A 91 -1.41 -1.48 -2.32
N VAL A 92 -1.44 -1.64 -3.64
CA VAL A 92 -2.68 -1.83 -4.40
C VAL A 92 -2.66 -3.20 -5.07
N ASN A 93 -3.52 -4.09 -4.59
CA ASN A 93 -3.76 -5.37 -5.27
C ASN A 93 -4.75 -5.15 -6.41
N GLY A 94 -4.27 -4.48 -7.44
CA GLY A 94 -5.01 -4.02 -8.59
C GLY A 94 -4.14 -3.12 -9.45
N ALA A 95 -4.78 -2.28 -10.30
CA ALA A 95 -4.07 -1.41 -11.23
C ALA A 95 -4.14 0.06 -10.82
N ILE A 96 -3.19 0.82 -11.35
CA ILE A 96 -3.14 2.28 -11.24
C ILE A 96 -3.11 2.90 -12.64
N ARG A 97 -3.28 4.21 -12.72
CA ARG A 97 -3.07 4.98 -13.95
C ARG A 97 -2.31 6.26 -13.67
N ASP A 98 -1.98 7.02 -14.71
CA ASP A 98 -1.15 8.24 -14.62
C ASP A 98 0.24 7.91 -14.06
N SER A 99 0.84 6.84 -14.55
CA SER A 99 2.09 6.32 -14.00
C SER A 99 3.25 7.32 -14.04
N ASP A 100 3.33 8.17 -15.08
CA ASP A 100 4.36 9.20 -15.15
C ASP A 100 4.19 10.25 -14.03
N GLU A 101 2.96 10.72 -13.82
CA GLU A 101 2.65 11.69 -12.76
C GLU A 101 2.93 11.08 -11.38
N ILE A 102 2.51 9.81 -11.17
CA ILE A 102 2.72 9.12 -9.90
C ILE A 102 4.21 8.94 -9.62
N SER A 103 5.03 8.67 -10.63
CA SER A 103 6.47 8.51 -10.46
C SER A 103 7.17 9.77 -9.93
N SER A 104 6.56 10.94 -10.14
CA SER A 104 7.06 12.23 -9.65
C SER A 104 6.43 12.66 -8.33
N THR A 105 5.49 11.88 -7.80
CA THR A 105 4.84 12.18 -6.52
C THR A 105 5.62 11.51 -5.39
N PRO A 106 6.04 12.26 -4.34
CA PRO A 106 6.87 11.69 -3.28
C PRO A 106 6.04 10.88 -2.27
N VAL A 107 5.48 9.79 -2.74
CA VAL A 107 4.69 8.82 -1.97
C VAL A 107 5.06 7.42 -2.47
N GLY A 108 5.06 6.43 -1.56
CA GLY A 108 5.24 5.06 -1.96
C GLY A 108 4.01 4.53 -2.68
N LEU A 109 4.19 3.75 -3.72
CA LEU A 109 3.07 3.07 -4.38
C LEU A 109 3.55 1.81 -5.07
N LYS A 110 3.07 0.68 -4.58
CA LYS A 110 3.26 -0.62 -5.21
C LYS A 110 1.90 -1.10 -5.74
N ALA A 111 1.88 -1.60 -6.97
CA ALA A 111 0.67 -2.09 -7.62
C ALA A 111 1.01 -3.22 -8.59
N LEU A 112 -0.01 -3.92 -9.09
CA LEU A 112 0.19 -5.05 -10.00
C LEU A 112 0.52 -4.59 -11.43
N ALA A 113 -0.17 -3.54 -11.90
CA ALA A 113 -0.11 -3.13 -13.29
C ALA A 113 -0.70 -1.74 -13.49
N THR A 114 -0.69 -1.27 -14.73
CA THR A 114 -1.37 -0.05 -15.13
C THR A 114 -2.60 -0.37 -15.98
N SER A 115 -3.62 0.48 -15.91
CA SER A 115 -4.78 0.44 -16.79
C SER A 115 -5.29 1.87 -17.01
N PRO A 116 -5.52 2.31 -18.25
CA PRO A 116 -6.00 3.66 -18.49
C PRO A 116 -7.48 3.87 -18.16
N ARG A 117 -8.20 2.80 -17.86
CA ARG A 117 -9.63 2.87 -17.59
C ARG A 117 -9.88 3.30 -16.14
N ARG A 118 -10.76 4.28 -15.97
CA ARG A 118 -11.17 4.69 -14.59
C ARG A 118 -12.05 3.63 -13.95
N SER A 119 -12.10 3.65 -12.62
CA SER A 119 -12.96 2.75 -11.84
C SER A 119 -14.42 3.24 -11.82
N GLU A 120 -15.30 2.35 -11.38
CA GLU A 120 -16.68 2.69 -11.04
C GLU A 120 -16.72 3.56 -9.77
N LYS A 121 -17.82 4.27 -9.57
CA LYS A 121 -18.02 5.22 -8.47
C LYS A 121 -19.33 4.93 -7.74
N ARG A 122 -19.51 3.69 -7.27
CA ARG A 122 -20.73 3.26 -6.57
C ARG A 122 -20.64 3.39 -5.06
N GLY A 123 -19.44 3.45 -4.52
CA GLY A 123 -19.20 3.48 -3.08
C GLY A 123 -19.31 2.11 -2.42
N GLU A 124 -19.13 1.06 -3.18
CA GLU A 124 -19.17 -0.31 -2.68
C GLU A 124 -17.81 -0.76 -2.14
N GLY A 125 -17.83 -1.57 -1.08
CA GLY A 125 -16.62 -2.10 -0.47
C GLY A 125 -16.68 -2.05 1.04
N GLU A 126 -15.53 -2.29 1.68
CA GLU A 126 -15.40 -2.30 3.14
C GLU A 126 -14.07 -1.67 3.54
N ARG A 127 -14.08 -0.94 4.65
CA ARG A 127 -12.87 -0.34 5.23
C ARG A 127 -12.53 -1.03 6.53
N ASP A 128 -11.24 -1.05 6.87
CA ASP A 128 -10.71 -1.53 8.16
C ASP A 128 -11.05 -2.99 8.44
N VAL A 129 -11.13 -3.80 7.40
CA VAL A 129 -11.32 -5.25 7.50
C VAL A 129 -10.00 -5.95 7.12
N PRO A 130 -9.73 -7.15 7.67
CA PRO A 130 -8.58 -7.93 7.22
C PRO A 130 -8.69 -8.25 5.73
N VAL A 131 -7.60 -8.10 5.00
CA VAL A 131 -7.53 -8.45 3.57
C VAL A 131 -6.37 -9.38 3.33
N SER A 132 -6.55 -10.34 2.44
CA SER A 132 -5.52 -11.34 2.13
C SER A 132 -5.25 -11.39 0.64
N PHE A 133 -3.99 -11.23 0.28
CA PHE A 133 -3.52 -11.39 -1.10
C PHE A 133 -2.00 -11.60 -1.07
N ALA A 134 -1.46 -12.08 -2.17
CA ALA A 134 -0.01 -12.33 -2.30
C ALA A 134 0.56 -13.19 -1.15
N GLY A 135 -0.25 -14.12 -0.62
CA GLY A 135 0.15 -15.04 0.44
C GLY A 135 0.23 -14.43 1.83
N VAL A 136 -0.25 -13.19 2.03
CA VAL A 136 -0.18 -12.49 3.32
C VAL A 136 -1.54 -11.92 3.68
N THR A 137 -1.85 -11.91 4.99
CA THR A 137 -3.01 -11.20 5.52
C THR A 137 -2.55 -9.87 6.11
N PHE A 138 -3.24 -8.80 5.71
CA PHE A 138 -2.98 -7.45 6.20
C PHE A 138 -4.11 -7.01 7.11
N GLU A 139 -3.77 -6.51 8.28
CA GLU A 139 -4.72 -5.99 9.26
C GLU A 139 -4.32 -4.58 9.67
N SER A 140 -5.32 -3.72 9.91
CA SER A 140 -5.08 -2.34 10.32
C SER A 140 -4.20 -2.28 11.57
N GLY A 141 -3.21 -1.41 11.56
CA GLY A 141 -2.28 -1.20 12.67
C GLY A 141 -0.99 -2.02 12.60
N GLN A 142 -0.91 -3.05 11.76
CA GLN A 142 0.33 -3.81 11.61
C GLN A 142 1.40 -2.97 10.93
N PRO A 143 2.67 -3.03 11.39
CA PRO A 143 3.78 -2.41 10.67
C PRO A 143 4.02 -3.08 9.31
N LEU A 144 4.17 -2.26 8.29
CA LEU A 144 4.51 -2.69 6.93
C LEU A 144 5.76 -1.96 6.47
N TYR A 145 6.69 -2.69 5.89
CA TYR A 145 7.93 -2.16 5.30
C TYR A 145 7.97 -2.55 3.84
N ALA A 146 8.23 -1.58 2.98
CA ALA A 146 8.33 -1.80 1.54
C ALA A 146 9.57 -1.10 1.00
N ASP A 147 10.31 -1.79 0.14
CA ASP A 147 11.45 -1.24 -0.57
C ASP A 147 11.58 -1.94 -1.94
N PRO A 148 12.65 -1.70 -2.73
CA PRO A 148 12.77 -2.35 -4.04
C PRO A 148 12.79 -3.87 -4.02
N ASP A 149 13.11 -4.50 -2.88
CA ASP A 149 13.16 -5.96 -2.77
C ASP A 149 11.82 -6.59 -2.41
N GLY A 150 10.87 -5.83 -1.86
CA GLY A 150 9.56 -6.40 -1.57
C GLY A 150 8.77 -5.70 -0.49
N ILE A 151 7.78 -6.42 0.03
CA ILE A 151 6.85 -5.97 1.06
C ILE A 151 6.91 -6.96 2.22
N VAL A 152 7.12 -6.45 3.42
CA VAL A 152 7.17 -7.24 4.65
C VAL A 152 6.18 -6.70 5.65
N VAL A 153 5.38 -7.57 6.24
CA VAL A 153 4.43 -7.25 7.31
C VAL A 153 4.87 -7.97 8.57
N VAL A 154 4.83 -7.26 9.69
CA VAL A 154 5.20 -7.81 11.00
C VAL A 154 4.12 -7.46 12.02
N ASP A 155 4.10 -8.17 13.15
CA ASP A 155 3.14 -7.88 14.22
C ASP A 155 3.65 -6.78 15.15
N GLU A 156 4.99 -6.66 15.28
CA GLU A 156 5.63 -5.66 16.12
C GLU A 156 6.68 -4.93 15.30
N ASP A 157 6.83 -3.64 15.56
CA ASP A 157 7.80 -2.81 14.84
C ASP A 157 9.22 -3.15 15.29
N PRO A 158 10.06 -3.78 14.43
CA PRO A 158 11.43 -4.12 14.79
C PRO A 158 12.34 -2.90 14.92
N CYS A 159 11.91 -1.75 14.41
CA CYS A 159 12.65 -0.49 14.46
C CYS A 159 12.17 0.42 15.59
N ARG A 160 11.31 -0.08 16.48
CA ARG A 160 10.72 0.71 17.56
C ARG A 160 11.77 1.02 18.63
N PRO A 161 11.97 2.29 18.99
CA PRO A 161 12.91 2.65 20.07
C PRO A 161 12.48 2.03 21.38
N GLY A 162 13.39 1.32 22.07
CA GLY A 162 13.18 0.79 23.40
C GLY A 162 12.83 -0.68 23.50
N ASP A 163 12.68 -1.38 22.42
CA ASP A 163 12.47 -2.83 22.42
C ASP A 163 13.83 -3.56 22.39
N THR A 164 14.55 -3.41 23.46
CA THR A 164 15.79 -4.17 23.71
C THR A 164 15.60 -5.08 24.89
#